data_795ea3bec3ada67ffd493044cacf8b40
#
_entry.id   795ea3bec3ada67ffd493044cacf8b40
#
_cell.length_a   1.000
_cell.length_b   1.000
_cell.length_c   1.000
_cell.angle_alpha   90.00
_cell.angle_beta   90.00
_cell.angle_gamma   90.00
#
_symmetry.space_group_name_H-M   'P 1'
#
loop_
_entity.id
_entity.type
_entity.pdbx_description
1 polymer ?
#
loop_
_entity_poly.entity_id
_entity_poly.type
_entity_poly.pdbx_seq_one_letter_code
_entity_poly.pdbx_strand_id
1 'polypeptide(L)'
;ERTDKNIRVYVKDTGIGIEPEKVDHIFERFVKLNSFAQGTGLGLSICRMIIEKIGGEIGVTSELGKGSTFYFTIPYEEAGELGEIFKMSKTESKGNTVNRVQQIKKILVAEDVESNFILLKNLIGREYTLLWAKDGVEAIEMYKQYQPDLILMDVKMPRMDGLEATHIIRSYSKEIPIIALTAYAFEADKELALEMGCNDFVTKPISERTLRKALDKYSTTV
;
A
#
# COMPACT_ATOMS: atom_id res chain seq x y z
N GLU A 1 7.35 19.95 11.53
CA GLU A 1 6.62 20.93 12.39
C GLU A 1 5.15 20.61 12.38
N ARG A 2 4.51 20.74 13.52
CA ARG A 2 3.06 20.58 13.69
C ARG A 2 2.47 21.97 13.97
N THR A 3 1.43 22.29 13.23
CA THR A 3 0.53 23.43 13.50
C THR A 3 -0.83 22.88 13.94
N ASP A 4 -1.74 23.71 14.44
CA ASP A 4 -3.05 23.26 14.96
C ASP A 4 -3.91 22.48 13.94
N LYS A 5 -3.63 22.60 12.64
CA LYS A 5 -4.41 21.96 11.57
C LYS A 5 -3.59 21.15 10.56
N ASN A 6 -2.26 21.27 10.56
CA ASN A 6 -1.40 20.67 9.56
C ASN A 6 -0.11 20.12 10.16
N ILE A 7 0.38 19.01 9.58
CA ILE A 7 1.74 18.52 9.77
C ILE A 7 2.54 18.96 8.56
N ARG A 8 3.66 19.66 8.77
CA ARG A 8 4.61 20.03 7.72
C ARG A 8 5.84 19.13 7.78
N VAL A 9 6.14 18.51 6.67
CA VAL A 9 7.30 17.64 6.47
C VAL A 9 8.30 18.33 5.56
N TYR A 10 9.60 18.22 5.88
CA TYR A 10 10.70 18.81 5.11
C TYR A 10 11.67 17.74 4.64
N VAL A 11 12.20 17.97 3.43
CA VAL A 11 13.36 17.26 2.89
C VAL A 11 14.38 18.31 2.51
N LYS A 12 15.51 18.35 3.19
CA LYS A 12 16.60 19.31 2.97
C LYS A 12 17.80 18.58 2.39
N ASP A 13 18.36 19.13 1.31
CA ASP A 13 19.63 18.71 0.71
C ASP A 13 20.66 19.85 0.70
N THR A 14 21.90 19.49 0.50
CA THR A 14 23.05 20.41 0.31
C THR A 14 23.58 20.31 -1.11
N GLY A 15 22.69 20.11 -2.07
CA GLY A 15 23.00 19.98 -3.49
C GLY A 15 23.29 21.31 -4.17
N ILE A 16 23.19 21.31 -5.50
CA ILE A 16 23.49 22.50 -6.33
C ILE A 16 22.50 23.64 -6.14
N GLY A 17 21.34 23.39 -5.51
CA GLY A 17 20.25 24.34 -5.44
C GLY A 17 19.54 24.55 -6.77
N ILE A 18 18.60 25.49 -6.78
CA ILE A 18 17.74 25.78 -7.94
C ILE A 18 17.83 27.29 -8.23
N GLU A 19 17.96 27.64 -9.49
CA GLU A 19 17.94 29.03 -9.94
C GLU A 19 16.59 29.69 -9.58
N PRO A 20 16.58 30.93 -9.07
CA PRO A 20 15.35 31.60 -8.63
C PRO A 20 14.23 31.60 -9.67
N GLU A 21 14.60 31.78 -10.94
CA GLU A 21 13.66 31.83 -12.07
C GLU A 21 12.98 30.49 -12.35
N LYS A 22 13.57 29.38 -11.88
CA LYS A 22 13.05 28.03 -12.09
C LYS A 22 12.24 27.52 -10.91
N VAL A 23 12.39 28.12 -9.74
CA VAL A 23 11.75 27.63 -8.47
C VAL A 23 10.24 27.50 -8.62
N ASP A 24 9.57 28.44 -9.25
CA ASP A 24 8.12 28.45 -9.42
C ASP A 24 7.62 27.40 -10.42
N HIS A 25 8.50 26.95 -11.34
CA HIS A 25 8.15 26.06 -12.44
C HIS A 25 8.48 24.58 -12.19
N ILE A 26 9.24 24.24 -11.14
CA ILE A 26 9.70 22.86 -10.93
C ILE A 26 8.57 21.86 -10.69
N PHE A 27 7.40 22.31 -10.30
CA PHE A 27 6.21 21.49 -10.11
C PHE A 27 5.34 21.36 -11.37
N GLU A 28 5.72 21.98 -12.48
CA GLU A 28 5.05 21.83 -13.75
C GLU A 28 5.43 20.50 -14.42
N ARG A 29 4.55 20.02 -15.32
CA ARG A 29 4.78 18.75 -16.02
C ARG A 29 5.90 18.91 -17.04
N PHE A 30 6.77 17.91 -17.14
CA PHE A 30 7.88 17.81 -18.10
C PHE A 30 9.01 18.81 -17.87
N VAL A 31 8.99 19.57 -16.79
CA VAL A 31 10.08 20.48 -16.43
C VAL A 31 11.29 19.70 -15.94
N LYS A 32 12.47 20.01 -16.48
CA LYS A 32 13.76 19.50 -16.06
C LYS A 32 14.69 20.67 -15.79
N LEU A 33 15.34 20.68 -14.64
CA LEU A 33 16.31 21.70 -14.27
C LEU A 33 17.61 21.60 -15.10
N ASN A 34 17.92 20.37 -15.56
CA ASN A 34 19.08 20.06 -16.37
C ASN A 34 18.67 19.14 -17.53
N SER A 35 19.08 19.44 -18.75
CA SER A 35 18.82 18.64 -19.95
C SER A 35 19.46 17.24 -19.90
N PHE A 36 20.50 17.06 -19.09
CA PHE A 36 21.18 15.77 -18.89
C PHE A 36 20.56 14.91 -17.75
N ALA A 37 19.59 15.45 -16.98
CA ALA A 37 18.95 14.72 -15.92
C ALA A 37 18.11 13.57 -16.50
N GLN A 38 18.39 12.33 -16.06
CA GLN A 38 17.55 11.18 -16.37
C GLN A 38 16.18 11.34 -15.69
N GLY A 39 15.12 11.01 -16.40
CA GLY A 39 13.76 11.07 -15.88
C GLY A 39 12.81 11.80 -16.83
N THR A 40 11.51 11.65 -16.58
CA THR A 40 10.43 12.18 -17.43
C THR A 40 10.03 13.62 -17.10
N GLY A 41 10.51 14.21 -16.00
CA GLY A 41 10.06 15.51 -15.50
C GLY A 41 8.62 15.49 -14.93
N LEU A 42 8.12 14.32 -14.55
CA LEU A 42 6.76 14.15 -14.02
C LEU A 42 6.71 14.00 -12.48
N GLY A 43 7.83 13.68 -11.83
CA GLY A 43 7.86 13.32 -10.41
C GLY A 43 7.27 14.41 -9.50
N LEU A 44 7.78 15.63 -9.57
CA LEU A 44 7.32 16.74 -8.72
C LEU A 44 5.89 17.18 -9.02
N SER A 45 5.47 17.15 -10.29
CA SER A 45 4.09 17.46 -10.68
C SER A 45 3.09 16.41 -10.15
N ILE A 46 3.50 15.14 -10.09
CA ILE A 46 2.70 14.07 -9.46
C ILE A 46 2.63 14.28 -7.94
N CYS A 47 3.75 14.61 -7.29
CA CYS A 47 3.76 14.93 -5.86
C CYS A 47 2.80 16.09 -5.54
N ARG A 48 2.85 17.17 -6.34
CA ARG A 48 1.94 18.32 -6.19
C ARG A 48 0.48 17.89 -6.29
N MET A 49 0.13 17.15 -7.33
CA MET A 49 -1.24 16.66 -7.54
C MET A 49 -1.73 15.79 -6.36
N ILE A 50 -0.88 14.93 -5.80
CA ILE A 50 -1.23 14.08 -4.65
C ILE A 50 -1.47 14.94 -3.41
N ILE A 51 -0.56 15.87 -3.10
CA ILE A 51 -0.65 16.72 -1.91
C ILE A 51 -1.87 17.65 -2.00
N GLU A 52 -2.12 18.26 -3.15
CA GLU A 52 -3.32 19.09 -3.37
C GLU A 52 -4.62 18.28 -3.23
N LYS A 53 -4.64 17.02 -3.70
CA LYS A 53 -5.80 16.13 -3.61
C LYS A 53 -6.17 15.76 -2.15
N ILE A 54 -5.20 15.74 -1.26
CA ILE A 54 -5.44 15.50 0.18
C ILE A 54 -5.64 16.79 0.98
N GLY A 55 -5.71 17.95 0.30
CA GLY A 55 -5.93 19.25 0.94
C GLY A 55 -4.67 19.85 1.57
N GLY A 56 -3.48 19.38 1.19
CA GLY A 56 -2.19 19.91 1.61
C GLY A 56 -1.58 20.88 0.61
N GLU A 57 -0.42 21.42 0.96
CA GLU A 57 0.40 22.31 0.12
C GLU A 57 1.79 21.70 -0.05
N ILE A 58 2.42 21.92 -1.20
CA ILE A 58 3.81 21.55 -1.47
C ILE A 58 4.58 22.77 -1.98
N GLY A 59 5.83 22.90 -1.56
CA GLY A 59 6.68 23.99 -1.99
C GLY A 59 8.17 23.66 -1.82
N VAL A 60 9.00 24.62 -2.25
CA VAL A 60 10.46 24.54 -2.13
C VAL A 60 11.03 25.88 -1.76
N THR A 61 12.09 25.88 -0.99
CA THR A 61 12.99 27.01 -0.79
C THR A 61 14.37 26.57 -1.21
N SER A 62 15.02 27.31 -2.12
CA SER A 62 16.31 26.91 -2.66
C SER A 62 17.21 28.11 -2.89
N GLU A 63 18.51 27.88 -2.74
CA GLU A 63 19.56 28.86 -3.07
C GLU A 63 20.63 28.16 -3.88
N LEU A 64 20.95 28.72 -5.04
CA LEU A 64 21.95 28.15 -5.94
C LEU A 64 23.31 28.03 -5.24
N GLY A 65 23.90 26.83 -5.30
CA GLY A 65 25.16 26.50 -4.64
C GLY A 65 25.04 26.13 -3.16
N LYS A 66 23.84 26.20 -2.53
CA LYS A 66 23.64 25.86 -1.11
C LYS A 66 22.70 24.70 -0.87
N GLY A 67 21.91 24.31 -1.88
CA GLY A 67 20.95 23.23 -1.79
C GLY A 67 19.50 23.69 -1.72
N SER A 68 18.60 22.75 -1.46
CA SER A 68 17.17 22.98 -1.46
C SER A 68 16.49 22.42 -0.22
N THR A 69 15.35 22.98 0.14
CA THR A 69 14.45 22.45 1.17
C THR A 69 13.08 22.35 0.56
N PHE A 70 12.67 21.14 0.23
CA PHE A 70 11.31 20.81 -0.17
C PHE A 70 10.45 20.64 1.06
N TYR A 71 9.20 21.08 1.01
CA TYR A 71 8.25 20.86 2.08
C TYR A 71 6.87 20.52 1.52
N PHE A 72 6.09 19.79 2.30
CA PHE A 72 4.67 19.62 2.06
C PHE A 72 3.90 19.61 3.37
N THR A 73 2.62 19.97 3.31
CA THR A 73 1.72 19.92 4.43
C THR A 73 0.68 18.82 4.24
N ILE A 74 0.29 18.20 5.34
CA ILE A 74 -0.81 17.24 5.39
C ILE A 74 -1.82 17.77 6.40
N PRO A 75 -3.11 17.90 6.07
CA PRO A 75 -4.15 18.21 7.04
C PRO A 75 -4.13 17.18 8.17
N TYR A 76 -4.19 17.68 9.41
CA TYR A 76 -4.20 16.88 10.61
C TYR A 76 -5.43 17.23 11.44
N GLU A 77 -6.25 16.23 11.71
CA GLU A 77 -7.29 16.34 12.72
C GLU A 77 -6.88 15.52 13.94
N GLU A 78 -6.92 16.12 15.11
CA GLU A 78 -6.77 15.33 16.34
C GLU A 78 -7.89 14.30 16.36
N ALA A 79 -7.56 13.04 16.63
CA ALA A 79 -8.54 11.99 16.83
C ALA A 79 -9.36 12.29 18.09
N GLY A 80 -10.27 13.26 17.99
CA GLY A 80 -11.32 13.48 18.97
C GLY A 80 -12.22 12.25 18.98
N GLU A 81 -12.60 11.77 20.16
CA GLU A 81 -13.58 10.70 20.45
C GLU A 81 -13.30 9.29 19.85
N LEU A 82 -12.60 9.16 18.70
CA LEU A 82 -12.16 7.85 18.21
C LEU A 82 -11.20 7.14 19.20
N GLY A 83 -10.44 7.89 19.98
CA GLY A 83 -9.60 7.35 21.04
C GLY A 83 -10.39 6.72 22.19
N GLU A 84 -11.63 7.14 22.44
CA GLU A 84 -12.51 6.56 23.46
C GLU A 84 -13.27 5.34 22.94
N ILE A 85 -13.62 5.30 21.66
CA ILE A 85 -14.24 4.13 21.04
C ILE A 85 -13.29 2.94 21.06
N PHE A 86 -11.97 3.17 20.85
CA PHE A 86 -10.95 2.11 20.96
C PHE A 86 -10.67 1.66 22.40
N LYS A 87 -10.99 2.47 23.43
CA LYS A 87 -10.89 2.08 24.84
C LYS A 87 -12.09 1.27 25.33
N MET A 88 -13.26 1.45 24.73
CA MET A 88 -14.50 0.76 25.15
C MET A 88 -14.65 -0.65 24.56
N SER A 89 -13.87 -1.05 23.56
CA SER A 89 -13.93 -2.42 23.01
C SER A 89 -13.14 -3.48 23.82
N LYS A 90 -12.64 -3.12 25.01
CA LYS A 90 -11.95 -4.04 25.95
C LYS A 90 -12.81 -4.53 27.10
N THR A 91 -14.13 -4.47 27.01
CA THR A 91 -15.00 -5.00 28.06
C THR A 91 -15.76 -6.22 27.56
N GLU A 92 -15.29 -7.37 28.01
CA GLU A 92 -15.99 -8.63 28.27
C GLU A 92 -17.29 -8.94 27.52
N SER A 93 -17.21 -9.89 26.62
CA SER A 93 -18.35 -10.75 26.27
C SER A 93 -18.10 -12.16 26.78
N LYS A 94 -18.60 -12.44 27.97
CA LYS A 94 -18.90 -13.81 28.41
C LYS A 94 -20.21 -14.22 27.78
N GLY A 95 -20.19 -15.37 27.14
CA GLY A 95 -21.34 -16.26 27.10
C GLY A 95 -21.99 -16.53 25.74
N ASN A 96 -21.71 -17.72 25.25
CA ASN A 96 -22.58 -18.68 24.53
C ASN A 96 -22.87 -18.50 23.04
N THR A 97 -22.54 -19.53 22.46
CA THR A 97 -23.05 -20.37 21.34
C THR A 97 -22.11 -20.43 20.13
N VAL A 98 -21.62 -21.64 19.97
CA VAL A 98 -20.74 -22.14 18.93
C VAL A 98 -21.41 -22.03 17.56
N ASN A 99 -21.03 -21.01 16.78
CA ASN A 99 -20.97 -21.11 15.33
C ASN A 99 -19.50 -20.88 14.97
N ARG A 100 -18.84 -21.92 14.47
CA ARG A 100 -17.48 -21.84 13.96
C ARG A 100 -17.47 -20.98 12.70
N VAL A 101 -17.44 -19.68 12.90
CA VAL A 101 -16.92 -18.74 11.88
C VAL A 101 -15.44 -19.08 11.78
N GLN A 102 -15.01 -19.55 10.64
CA GLN A 102 -13.60 -19.81 10.38
C GLN A 102 -12.91 -18.44 10.29
N GLN A 103 -12.41 -17.97 11.44
CA GLN A 103 -11.80 -16.67 11.56
C GLN A 103 -10.44 -16.75 10.89
N ILE A 104 -10.23 -15.96 9.80
CA ILE A 104 -8.93 -15.80 9.19
C ILE A 104 -7.95 -15.32 10.26
N LYS A 105 -6.89 -16.09 10.47
CA LYS A 105 -5.86 -15.76 11.48
C LYS A 105 -4.50 -15.53 10.83
N LYS A 106 -4.22 -16.25 9.74
CA LYS A 106 -2.92 -16.30 9.09
C LYS A 106 -3.06 -15.93 7.62
N ILE A 107 -2.41 -14.84 7.22
CA ILE A 107 -2.40 -14.36 5.84
C ILE A 107 -0.98 -14.50 5.29
N LEU A 108 -0.84 -15.16 4.14
CA LEU A 108 0.39 -15.15 3.37
C LEU A 108 0.39 -13.93 2.44
N VAL A 109 1.41 -13.10 2.56
CA VAL A 109 1.64 -11.93 1.70
C VAL A 109 2.81 -12.26 0.78
N ALA A 110 2.56 -12.37 -0.51
CA ALA A 110 3.59 -12.48 -1.55
C ALA A 110 3.80 -11.08 -2.15
N GLU A 111 4.96 -10.49 -1.87
CA GLU A 111 5.33 -9.12 -2.26
C GLU A 111 6.87 -9.03 -2.25
N ASP A 112 7.48 -8.62 -3.35
CA ASP A 112 8.93 -8.55 -3.51
C ASP A 112 9.54 -7.29 -2.90
N VAL A 113 8.74 -6.22 -2.73
CA VAL A 113 9.18 -4.94 -2.19
C VAL A 113 8.90 -4.87 -0.69
N GLU A 114 9.96 -4.84 0.13
CA GLU A 114 9.85 -4.84 1.60
C GLU A 114 8.98 -3.69 2.14
N SER A 115 9.08 -2.49 1.56
CA SER A 115 8.27 -1.34 1.98
C SER A 115 6.76 -1.57 1.80
N ASN A 116 6.36 -2.31 0.77
CA ASN A 116 4.96 -2.66 0.54
C ASN A 116 4.50 -3.70 1.56
N PHE A 117 5.34 -4.69 1.89
CA PHE A 117 5.05 -5.64 2.97
C PHE A 117 4.92 -4.93 4.33
N ILE A 118 5.82 -3.97 4.64
CA ILE A 118 5.74 -3.17 5.87
C ILE A 118 4.45 -2.35 5.91
N LEU A 119 4.03 -1.77 4.78
CA LEU A 119 2.73 -1.08 4.68
C LEU A 119 1.58 -2.03 5.05
N LEU A 120 1.50 -3.20 4.42
CA LEU A 120 0.47 -4.20 4.72
C LEU A 120 0.51 -4.63 6.20
N LYS A 121 1.72 -4.84 6.75
CA LYS A 121 1.91 -5.18 8.16
C LYS A 121 1.38 -4.08 9.10
N ASN A 122 1.56 -2.82 8.75
CA ASN A 122 1.03 -1.70 9.54
C ASN A 122 -0.50 -1.61 9.45
N LEU A 123 -1.09 -1.92 8.28
CA LEU A 123 -2.53 -1.85 8.06
C LEU A 123 -3.30 -2.98 8.75
N ILE A 124 -2.79 -4.21 8.70
CA ILE A 124 -3.55 -5.40 9.13
C ILE A 124 -2.80 -6.33 10.11
N GLY A 125 -1.51 -6.10 10.38
CA GLY A 125 -0.69 -6.99 11.21
C GLY A 125 -1.06 -7.01 12.71
N ARG A 126 -1.95 -6.14 13.16
CA ARG A 126 -2.50 -6.20 14.53
C ARG A 126 -3.60 -7.24 14.69
N GLU A 127 -4.28 -7.58 13.60
CA GLU A 127 -5.44 -8.47 13.57
C GLU A 127 -5.09 -9.85 13.01
N TYR A 128 -4.08 -9.90 12.13
CA TYR A 128 -3.68 -11.12 11.42
C TYR A 128 -2.20 -11.44 11.63
N THR A 129 -1.89 -12.72 11.68
CA THR A 129 -0.50 -13.20 11.59
C THR A 129 -0.09 -13.18 10.13
N LEU A 130 0.90 -12.35 9.78
CA LEU A 130 1.38 -12.24 8.41
C LEU A 130 2.62 -13.10 8.18
N LEU A 131 2.59 -13.89 7.12
CA LEU A 131 3.73 -14.60 6.55
C LEU A 131 4.18 -13.81 5.32
N TRP A 132 5.47 -13.69 5.08
CA TRP A 132 6.01 -12.92 3.96
C TRP A 132 6.82 -13.81 3.01
N ALA A 133 6.37 -13.90 1.75
CA ALA A 133 7.08 -14.49 0.63
C ALA A 133 7.56 -13.37 -0.32
N LYS A 134 8.77 -13.48 -0.83
CA LYS A 134 9.40 -12.44 -1.68
C LYS A 134 9.17 -12.65 -3.18
N ASP A 135 8.54 -13.75 -3.55
CA ASP A 135 8.19 -14.09 -4.94
C ASP A 135 7.22 -15.27 -4.98
N GLY A 136 6.80 -15.65 -6.19
CA GLY A 136 5.85 -16.74 -6.40
C GLY A 136 6.35 -18.11 -5.97
N VAL A 137 7.65 -18.37 -6.07
CA VAL A 137 8.23 -19.67 -5.65
C VAL A 137 8.13 -19.80 -4.14
N GLU A 138 8.60 -18.79 -3.39
CA GLU A 138 8.48 -18.77 -1.93
C GLU A 138 7.02 -18.80 -1.49
N ALA A 139 6.12 -18.14 -2.22
CA ALA A 139 4.68 -18.18 -1.91
C ALA A 139 4.10 -19.60 -1.97
N ILE A 140 4.47 -20.39 -2.97
CA ILE A 140 4.04 -21.79 -3.10
C ILE A 140 4.62 -22.66 -1.97
N GLU A 141 5.91 -22.49 -1.66
CA GLU A 141 6.56 -23.22 -0.57
C GLU A 141 5.93 -22.92 0.78
N MET A 142 5.75 -21.62 1.07
CA MET A 142 5.13 -21.18 2.32
C MET A 142 3.65 -21.57 2.41
N TYR A 143 2.92 -21.54 1.29
CA TYR A 143 1.57 -22.07 1.26
C TYR A 143 1.52 -23.55 1.71
N LYS A 144 2.39 -24.39 1.16
CA LYS A 144 2.47 -25.83 1.51
C LYS A 144 2.86 -26.04 2.97
N GLN A 145 3.81 -25.26 3.47
CA GLN A 145 4.36 -25.43 4.81
C GLN A 145 3.43 -24.90 5.90
N TYR A 146 2.83 -23.74 5.70
CA TYR A 146 2.15 -23.01 6.77
C TYR A 146 0.63 -23.03 6.68
N GLN A 147 0.05 -23.49 5.56
CA GLN A 147 -1.39 -23.58 5.33
C GLN A 147 -2.10 -22.28 5.77
N PRO A 148 -1.85 -21.13 5.11
CA PRO A 148 -2.50 -19.88 5.46
C PRO A 148 -4.00 -19.92 5.18
N ASP A 149 -4.77 -19.05 5.83
CA ASP A 149 -6.21 -18.95 5.66
C ASP A 149 -6.60 -18.09 4.44
N LEU A 150 -5.68 -17.20 4.00
CA LEU A 150 -5.85 -16.30 2.86
C LEU A 150 -4.47 -15.92 2.29
N ILE A 151 -4.41 -15.61 1.00
CA ILE A 151 -3.20 -15.14 0.32
C ILE A 151 -3.47 -13.76 -0.27
N LEU A 152 -2.60 -12.79 0.04
CA LEU A 152 -2.43 -11.53 -0.70
C LEU A 152 -1.28 -11.74 -1.68
N MET A 153 -1.55 -11.68 -2.98
CA MET A 153 -0.60 -12.05 -4.03
C MET A 153 -0.30 -10.86 -4.94
N ASP A 154 0.91 -10.31 -4.87
CA ASP A 154 1.34 -9.35 -5.88
C ASP A 154 1.41 -10.03 -7.25
N VAL A 155 0.84 -9.38 -8.25
CA VAL A 155 0.83 -9.89 -9.62
C VAL A 155 2.24 -9.87 -10.22
N LYS A 156 3.04 -8.83 -9.95
CA LYS A 156 4.37 -8.65 -10.53
C LYS A 156 5.46 -8.87 -9.52
N MET A 157 6.12 -10.00 -9.62
CA MET A 157 7.26 -10.39 -8.78
C MET A 157 8.37 -11.01 -9.63
N PRO A 158 9.64 -10.98 -9.16
CA PRO A 158 10.76 -11.65 -9.83
C PRO A 158 10.64 -13.18 -9.74
N ARG A 159 11.40 -13.90 -10.53
CA ARG A 159 11.52 -15.36 -10.62
C ARG A 159 10.23 -16.05 -11.08
N MET A 160 9.12 -15.84 -10.39
CA MET A 160 7.79 -16.34 -10.70
C MET A 160 6.78 -15.27 -10.34
N ASP A 161 5.92 -14.90 -11.27
CA ASP A 161 4.88 -13.92 -11.04
C ASP A 161 3.71 -14.49 -10.22
N GLY A 162 2.87 -13.58 -9.69
CA GLY A 162 1.80 -13.99 -8.79
C GLY A 162 0.67 -14.75 -9.47
N LEU A 163 0.45 -14.54 -10.77
CA LEU A 163 -0.59 -15.26 -11.53
C LEU A 163 -0.16 -16.71 -11.78
N GLU A 164 1.10 -16.92 -12.14
CA GLU A 164 1.69 -18.25 -12.28
C GLU A 164 1.68 -18.99 -10.94
N ALA A 165 2.09 -18.33 -9.86
CA ALA A 165 2.03 -18.89 -8.51
C ALA A 165 0.59 -19.26 -8.10
N THR A 166 -0.38 -18.40 -8.41
CA THR A 166 -1.80 -18.63 -8.16
C THR A 166 -2.28 -19.88 -8.89
N HIS A 167 -1.97 -20.01 -10.19
CA HIS A 167 -2.34 -21.17 -10.97
C HIS A 167 -1.79 -22.48 -10.37
N ILE A 168 -0.53 -22.46 -9.92
CA ILE A 168 0.09 -23.61 -9.25
C ILE A 168 -0.59 -23.90 -7.89
N ILE A 169 -0.86 -22.88 -7.07
CA ILE A 169 -1.55 -23.06 -5.78
C ILE A 169 -2.95 -23.64 -6.00
N ARG A 170 -3.64 -23.26 -7.07
CA ARG A 170 -4.96 -23.83 -7.44
C ARG A 170 -4.92 -25.32 -7.75
N SER A 171 -3.77 -25.86 -8.15
CA SER A 171 -3.60 -27.31 -8.31
C SER A 171 -3.60 -28.06 -6.96
N TYR A 172 -3.29 -27.39 -5.85
CA TYR A 172 -3.30 -27.94 -4.51
C TYR A 172 -4.58 -27.60 -3.72
N SER A 173 -5.15 -26.42 -3.93
CA SER A 173 -6.39 -25.99 -3.25
C SER A 173 -7.23 -25.10 -4.16
N LYS A 174 -8.50 -25.48 -4.29
CA LYS A 174 -9.51 -24.65 -4.97
C LYS A 174 -10.20 -23.68 -4.02
N GLU A 175 -10.05 -23.87 -2.72
CA GLU A 175 -10.85 -23.21 -1.68
C GLU A 175 -10.17 -21.99 -1.08
N ILE A 176 -8.82 -21.95 -0.98
CA ILE A 176 -8.13 -20.86 -0.31
C ILE A 176 -8.40 -19.52 -1.02
N PRO A 177 -8.85 -18.47 -0.32
CA PRO A 177 -9.01 -17.16 -0.92
C PRO A 177 -7.65 -16.59 -1.35
N ILE A 178 -7.54 -16.14 -2.60
CA ILE A 178 -6.37 -15.46 -3.15
C ILE A 178 -6.84 -14.12 -3.68
N ILE A 179 -6.32 -13.03 -3.09
CA ILE A 179 -6.60 -11.65 -3.49
C ILE A 179 -5.36 -11.12 -4.21
N ALA A 180 -5.51 -10.76 -5.49
CA ALA A 180 -4.43 -10.18 -6.28
C ALA A 180 -4.16 -8.72 -5.84
N LEU A 181 -2.87 -8.36 -5.71
CA LEU A 181 -2.41 -6.98 -5.54
C LEU A 181 -1.87 -6.51 -6.88
N THR A 182 -2.50 -5.54 -7.54
CA THR A 182 -2.15 -5.14 -8.91
C THR A 182 -1.93 -3.65 -9.04
N ALA A 183 -0.92 -3.25 -9.81
CA ALA A 183 -0.72 -1.84 -10.20
C ALA A 183 -1.69 -1.38 -11.30
N TYR A 184 -2.35 -2.30 -11.97
CA TYR A 184 -3.19 -2.01 -13.13
C TYR A 184 -4.68 -2.07 -12.76
N ALA A 185 -5.40 -1.01 -13.13
CA ALA A 185 -6.84 -0.90 -12.91
C ALA A 185 -7.67 -1.26 -14.16
N PHE A 186 -7.03 -1.76 -15.23
CA PHE A 186 -7.72 -2.10 -16.47
C PHE A 186 -8.55 -3.38 -16.32
N GLU A 187 -9.72 -3.41 -16.95
CA GLU A 187 -10.62 -4.57 -16.90
C GLU A 187 -9.94 -5.86 -17.36
N ALA A 188 -9.12 -5.82 -18.41
CA ALA A 188 -8.39 -6.98 -18.93
C ALA A 188 -7.45 -7.63 -17.90
N ASP A 189 -6.79 -6.84 -17.03
CA ASP A 189 -5.89 -7.37 -16.00
C ASP A 189 -6.68 -8.04 -14.86
N LYS A 190 -7.87 -7.52 -14.57
CA LYS A 190 -8.77 -8.11 -13.57
C LYS A 190 -9.35 -9.44 -14.09
N GLU A 191 -9.79 -9.48 -15.33
CA GLU A 191 -10.29 -10.70 -15.98
C GLU A 191 -9.22 -11.77 -15.97
N LEU A 192 -7.98 -11.44 -16.35
CA LEU A 192 -6.85 -12.38 -16.33
C LEU A 192 -6.58 -12.90 -14.91
N ALA A 193 -6.59 -12.05 -13.90
CA ALA A 193 -6.37 -12.50 -12.51
C ALA A 193 -7.46 -13.49 -12.05
N LEU A 194 -8.71 -13.24 -12.40
CA LEU A 194 -9.83 -14.14 -12.09
C LEU A 194 -9.72 -15.46 -12.86
N GLU A 195 -9.37 -15.43 -14.16
CA GLU A 195 -9.15 -16.61 -14.98
C GLU A 195 -8.01 -17.48 -14.44
N MET A 196 -6.95 -16.86 -13.92
CA MET A 196 -5.83 -17.57 -13.31
C MET A 196 -6.16 -18.12 -11.91
N GLY A 197 -7.36 -17.82 -11.40
CA GLY A 197 -7.88 -18.40 -10.16
C GLY A 197 -7.83 -17.50 -8.93
N CYS A 198 -7.54 -16.20 -9.07
CA CYS A 198 -7.74 -15.25 -7.98
C CYS A 198 -9.24 -15.10 -7.68
N ASN A 199 -9.57 -14.86 -6.41
CA ASN A 199 -10.96 -14.66 -5.98
C ASN A 199 -11.38 -13.19 -5.99
N ASP A 200 -10.40 -12.29 -5.84
CA ASP A 200 -10.62 -10.84 -5.81
C ASP A 200 -9.31 -10.10 -6.14
N PHE A 201 -9.37 -8.78 -6.21
CA PHE A 201 -8.18 -7.94 -6.42
C PHE A 201 -8.25 -6.64 -5.62
N VAL A 202 -7.06 -6.11 -5.30
CA VAL A 202 -6.87 -4.77 -4.72
C VAL A 202 -5.86 -4.02 -5.57
N THR A 203 -6.22 -2.82 -6.02
CA THR A 203 -5.34 -1.98 -6.83
C THR A 203 -4.34 -1.22 -5.97
N LYS A 204 -3.09 -1.16 -6.40
CA LYS A 204 -2.05 -0.29 -5.83
C LYS A 204 -2.27 1.17 -6.30
N PRO A 205 -2.11 2.21 -5.46
CA PRO A 205 -1.64 2.13 -4.09
C PRO A 205 -2.69 1.55 -3.14
N ILE A 206 -2.24 0.64 -2.25
CA ILE A 206 -3.13 -0.06 -1.32
C ILE A 206 -3.58 0.92 -0.23
N SER A 207 -4.90 1.11 -0.11
CA SER A 207 -5.50 1.84 1.01
C SER A 207 -6.08 0.86 2.04
N GLU A 208 -6.11 1.28 3.31
CA GLU A 208 -6.71 0.47 4.38
C GLU A 208 -8.16 0.11 4.05
N ARG A 209 -8.93 1.08 3.56
CA ARG A 209 -10.34 0.90 3.22
C ARG A 209 -10.56 -0.17 2.14
N THR A 210 -9.77 -0.14 1.06
CA THR A 210 -9.91 -1.11 -0.04
C THR A 210 -9.45 -2.50 0.38
N LEU A 211 -8.36 -2.59 1.14
CA LEU A 211 -7.85 -3.85 1.65
C LEU A 211 -8.83 -4.50 2.63
N ARG A 212 -9.35 -3.74 3.63
CA ARG A 212 -10.34 -4.26 4.58
C ARG A 212 -11.60 -4.73 3.88
N LYS A 213 -12.14 -3.95 2.94
CA LYS A 213 -13.32 -4.35 2.17
C LYS A 213 -13.12 -5.67 1.42
N ALA A 214 -11.93 -5.93 0.91
CA ALA A 214 -11.61 -7.19 0.24
C ALA A 214 -11.48 -8.35 1.26
N LEU A 215 -10.82 -8.14 2.41
CA LEU A 215 -10.67 -9.14 3.46
C LEU A 215 -11.99 -9.52 4.12
N ASP A 216 -12.88 -8.55 4.35
CA ASP A 216 -14.19 -8.76 5.00
C ASP A 216 -15.07 -9.74 4.22
N LYS A 217 -14.93 -9.81 2.89
CA LYS A 217 -15.68 -10.77 2.06
C LYS A 217 -15.36 -12.23 2.42
N TYR A 218 -14.16 -12.48 2.94
CA TYR A 218 -13.67 -13.84 3.26
C TYR A 218 -13.60 -14.09 4.77
N SER A 219 -13.77 -13.03 5.59
CA SER A 219 -13.83 -13.16 7.06
C SER A 219 -15.22 -13.57 7.55
N THR A 220 -16.24 -13.46 6.70
CA THR A 220 -17.64 -13.74 7.01
C THR A 220 -18.16 -14.80 6.05
N THR A 221 -17.75 -16.03 6.21
CA THR A 221 -18.42 -17.11 5.46
C THR A 221 -19.08 -18.05 6.45
N VAL A 222 -20.37 -17.83 6.56
CA VAL A 222 -21.53 -18.67 6.92
C VAL A 222 -21.32 -19.74 7.98
#